data_ae7f107565e0b02cc51c75a39b1eac44
#
_entry.id   ae7f107565e0b02cc51c75a39b1eac44
#
_cell.length_a   1.000
_cell.length_b   1.000
_cell.length_c   1.000
_cell.angle_alpha   90.00
_cell.angle_beta   90.00
_cell.angle_gamma   90.00
#
_symmetry.space_group_name_H-M   'P 1'
#
loop_
_entity.id
_entity.type
_entity.pdbx_description
1 polymer ?
#
loop_
_entity_poly.entity_id
_entity_poly.type
_entity_poly.pdbx_seq_one_letter_code
_entity_poly.pdbx_strand_id
1 'polypeptide(L)'
;MKLELWHAFVLGAVLSWGVYVPVLHEGQMSMGGDPKSKSIRGFLCVGVAYFITAVVLPIILMLVQGQAFDFSLRGVTFASLGGVAGAAGALCIILSIGAGGSPLYIAPLVFAGAPIINVFVSLLWKTRQLPGPLFFVGLVMAAVGAGLVLYSKSDLDKKKHAKASPPAIAVQANAVSDNAAAPLPGEH
;
A
#
# COMPACT_ATOMS: atom_id res chain seq x y z
N MET A 1 -7.22 28.24 -15.93
CA MET A 1 -7.15 27.93 -14.49
C MET A 1 -5.85 28.50 -13.96
N LYS A 2 -5.87 29.42 -12.99
CA LYS A 2 -4.63 29.95 -12.41
C LYS A 2 -4.05 28.87 -11.49
N LEU A 3 -2.80 28.48 -11.70
CA LEU A 3 -2.07 27.59 -10.80
C LEU A 3 -1.77 28.37 -9.50
N GLU A 4 -2.36 27.93 -8.41
CA GLU A 4 -2.11 28.45 -7.07
C GLU A 4 -1.02 27.60 -6.39
N LEU A 5 -0.31 28.18 -5.43
CA LEU A 5 0.84 27.53 -4.75
C LEU A 5 0.50 26.15 -4.16
N TRP A 6 -0.72 25.97 -3.66
CA TRP A 6 -1.15 24.70 -3.10
C TRP A 6 -1.17 23.55 -4.13
N HIS A 7 -1.39 23.84 -5.42
CA HIS A 7 -1.31 22.81 -6.48
C HIS A 7 0.11 22.25 -6.61
N ALA A 8 1.13 23.09 -6.44
CA ALA A 8 2.53 22.64 -6.46
C ALA A 8 2.83 21.69 -5.30
N PHE A 9 2.31 21.99 -4.09
CA PHE A 9 2.46 21.08 -2.95
C PHE A 9 1.70 19.77 -3.13
N VAL A 10 0.50 19.79 -3.72
CA VAL A 10 -0.24 18.57 -4.06
C VAL A 10 0.56 17.74 -5.07
N LEU A 11 1.13 18.35 -6.10
CA LEU A 11 1.98 17.64 -7.06
C LEU A 11 3.21 17.03 -6.37
N GLY A 12 3.86 17.75 -5.48
CA GLY A 12 4.97 17.25 -4.66
C GLY A 12 4.56 16.04 -3.84
N ALA A 13 3.38 16.07 -3.20
CA ALA A 13 2.85 14.95 -2.45
C ALA A 13 2.58 13.73 -3.35
N VAL A 14 1.96 13.95 -4.52
CA VAL A 14 1.69 12.87 -5.51
C VAL A 14 2.99 12.21 -5.96
N LEU A 15 4.02 13.00 -6.30
CA LEU A 15 5.31 12.47 -6.73
C LEU A 15 6.00 11.70 -5.59
N SER A 16 6.05 12.26 -4.39
CA SER A 16 6.67 11.62 -3.22
C SER A 16 6.01 10.30 -2.86
N TRP A 17 4.69 10.29 -2.76
CA TRP A 17 3.93 9.08 -2.44
C TRP A 17 3.90 8.07 -3.60
N GLY A 18 3.94 8.55 -4.85
CA GLY A 18 4.01 7.68 -6.03
C GLY A 18 5.31 6.89 -6.10
N VAL A 19 6.43 7.50 -5.70
CA VAL A 19 7.75 6.84 -5.64
C VAL A 19 7.92 5.99 -4.39
N TYR A 20 7.19 6.28 -3.31
CA TYR A 20 7.34 5.65 -1.99
C TYR A 20 7.24 4.13 -2.04
N VAL A 21 6.18 3.58 -2.62
CA VAL A 21 5.92 2.12 -2.58
C VAL A 21 6.95 1.32 -3.38
N PRO A 22 7.33 1.70 -4.62
CA PRO A 22 8.38 1.01 -5.37
C PRO A 22 9.76 1.06 -4.68
N VAL A 23 10.17 2.21 -4.15
CA VAL A 23 11.46 2.37 -3.46
C VAL A 23 11.50 1.56 -2.17
N LEU A 24 10.41 1.57 -1.41
CA LEU A 24 10.26 0.77 -0.20
C LEU A 24 10.34 -0.74 -0.51
N HIS A 25 9.69 -1.18 -1.58
CA HIS A 25 9.77 -2.58 -2.04
C HIS A 25 11.19 -2.99 -2.34
N GLU A 26 11.93 -2.19 -3.12
CA GLU A 26 13.33 -2.45 -3.44
C GLU A 26 14.19 -2.52 -2.17
N GLY A 27 13.98 -1.58 -1.24
CA GLY A 27 14.64 -1.60 0.05
C GLY A 27 14.38 -2.90 0.83
N GLN A 28 13.12 -3.36 0.90
CA GLN A 28 12.77 -4.62 1.57
C GLN A 28 13.38 -5.84 0.85
N MET A 29 13.41 -5.86 -0.48
CA MET A 29 14.01 -6.97 -1.24
C MET A 29 15.54 -7.05 -1.03
N SER A 30 16.21 -5.92 -0.89
CA SER A 30 17.65 -5.83 -0.63
C SER A 30 18.03 -6.22 0.80
N MET A 31 17.07 -6.27 1.73
CA MET A 31 17.32 -6.71 3.11
C MET A 31 17.35 -8.24 3.20
N GLY A 32 18.35 -8.82 3.84
CA GLY A 32 18.44 -10.26 4.12
C GLY A 32 17.39 -10.72 5.15
N GLY A 33 17.07 -12.02 5.13
CA GLY A 33 16.17 -12.67 6.09
C GLY A 33 14.80 -13.01 5.54
N ASP A 34 13.93 -13.50 6.42
CA ASP A 34 12.56 -13.88 6.10
C ASP A 34 11.65 -12.63 5.83
N PRO A 35 10.50 -12.80 5.17
CA PRO A 35 9.61 -11.69 4.79
C PRO A 35 9.17 -10.81 5.97
N LYS A 36 8.92 -11.41 7.14
CA LYS A 36 8.52 -10.68 8.34
C LYS A 36 9.64 -9.78 8.86
N SER A 37 10.86 -10.31 8.95
CA SER A 37 12.04 -9.54 9.36
C SER A 37 12.35 -8.39 8.41
N LYS A 38 12.24 -8.60 7.10
CA LYS A 38 12.39 -7.55 6.07
C LYS A 38 11.38 -6.43 6.26
N SER A 39 10.11 -6.78 6.51
CA SER A 39 9.04 -5.80 6.75
C SER A 39 9.29 -4.95 7.99
N ILE A 40 9.67 -5.56 9.11
CA ILE A 40 9.96 -4.84 10.37
C ILE A 40 11.16 -3.90 10.19
N ARG A 41 12.24 -4.38 9.58
CA ARG A 41 13.43 -3.54 9.31
C ARG A 41 13.11 -2.39 8.35
N GLY A 42 12.32 -2.64 7.30
CA GLY A 42 11.85 -1.61 6.38
C GLY A 42 11.03 -0.54 7.11
N PHE A 43 10.14 -0.95 8.01
CA PHE A 43 9.35 0.00 8.80
C PHE A 43 10.22 0.82 9.76
N LEU A 44 11.24 0.20 10.37
CA LEU A 44 12.21 0.92 11.20
C LEU A 44 12.95 2.00 10.40
N CYS A 45 13.42 1.69 9.19
CA CYS A 45 14.07 2.67 8.31
C CYS A 45 13.13 3.84 7.95
N VAL A 46 11.87 3.55 7.65
CA VAL A 46 10.84 4.58 7.42
C VAL A 46 10.65 5.45 8.67
N GLY A 47 10.60 4.83 9.85
CA GLY A 47 10.48 5.55 11.13
C GLY A 47 11.66 6.51 11.37
N VAL A 48 12.89 6.07 11.12
CA VAL A 48 14.09 6.92 11.24
C VAL A 48 14.04 8.08 10.24
N ALA A 49 13.65 7.83 8.99
CA ALA A 49 13.50 8.88 7.99
C ALA A 49 12.43 9.91 8.42
N TYR A 50 11.29 9.44 8.92
CA TYR A 50 10.24 10.34 9.44
C TYR A 50 10.69 11.11 10.69
N PHE A 51 11.45 10.50 11.57
CA PHE A 51 12.02 11.20 12.72
C PHE A 51 12.89 12.39 12.26
N ILE A 52 13.76 12.19 11.30
CA ILE A 52 14.63 13.24 10.76
C ILE A 52 13.79 14.32 10.07
N THR A 53 12.86 13.95 9.21
CA THR A 53 12.12 14.89 8.35
C THR A 53 10.91 15.52 9.05
N ALA A 54 10.27 14.82 9.98
CA ALA A 54 9.04 15.28 10.62
C ALA A 54 9.22 15.73 12.08
N VAL A 55 10.41 15.52 12.68
CA VAL A 55 10.72 15.99 14.04
C VAL A 55 11.93 16.93 14.01
N VAL A 56 13.10 16.46 13.57
CA VAL A 56 14.34 17.23 13.63
C VAL A 56 14.25 18.47 12.72
N LEU A 57 13.85 18.30 11.48
CA LEU A 57 13.76 19.42 10.52
C LEU A 57 12.77 20.51 10.98
N PRO A 58 11.53 20.21 11.39
CA PRO A 58 10.62 21.25 11.91
C PRO A 58 11.15 21.96 13.15
N ILE A 59 11.80 21.27 14.08
CA ILE A 59 12.43 21.91 15.26
C ILE A 59 13.50 22.91 14.82
N ILE A 60 14.38 22.52 13.90
CA ILE A 60 15.42 23.42 13.37
C ILE A 60 14.77 24.64 12.69
N LEU A 61 13.75 24.43 11.86
CA LEU A 61 13.04 25.51 11.18
C LEU A 61 12.37 26.48 12.17
N MET A 62 11.73 25.97 13.22
CA MET A 62 11.13 26.80 14.27
C MET A 62 12.19 27.64 15.00
N LEU A 63 13.33 27.03 15.34
CA LEU A 63 14.43 27.73 16.01
C LEU A 63 15.03 28.84 15.11
N VAL A 64 15.29 28.54 13.84
CA VAL A 64 15.84 29.50 12.88
C VAL A 64 14.88 30.65 12.60
N GLN A 65 13.57 30.38 12.58
CA GLN A 65 12.53 31.39 12.35
C GLN A 65 12.12 32.13 13.63
N GLY A 66 12.66 31.77 14.80
CA GLY A 66 12.30 32.38 16.08
C GLY A 66 10.83 32.12 16.47
N GLN A 67 10.24 31.02 15.99
CA GLN A 67 8.85 30.68 16.33
C GLN A 67 8.75 30.14 17.75
N ALA A 68 7.71 30.59 18.50
CA ALA A 68 7.43 30.06 19.81
C ALA A 68 6.92 28.60 19.76
N PHE A 69 7.35 27.78 20.73
CA PHE A 69 6.83 26.42 20.92
C PHE A 69 5.50 26.45 21.69
N ASP A 70 4.50 27.11 21.11
CA ASP A 70 3.16 27.21 21.70
C ASP A 70 2.22 26.21 21.03
N PHE A 71 1.88 25.15 21.77
CA PHE A 71 1.06 24.05 21.29
C PHE A 71 -0.22 23.93 22.12
N SER A 72 -1.38 24.08 21.49
CA SER A 72 -2.65 23.76 22.15
C SER A 72 -2.80 22.25 22.32
N LEU A 73 -3.27 21.81 23.48
CA LEU A 73 -3.49 20.38 23.77
C LEU A 73 -4.35 19.70 22.70
N ARG A 74 -5.42 20.37 22.28
CA ARG A 74 -6.29 19.87 21.22
C ARG A 74 -5.57 19.70 19.88
N GLY A 75 -4.73 20.68 19.51
CA GLY A 75 -3.92 20.63 18.28
C GLY A 75 -2.95 19.46 18.31
N VAL A 76 -2.21 19.30 19.40
CA VAL A 76 -1.27 18.17 19.58
C VAL A 76 -1.99 16.83 19.49
N THR A 77 -3.12 16.68 20.19
CA THR A 77 -3.87 15.40 20.17
C THR A 77 -4.31 15.01 18.75
N PHE A 78 -4.95 15.94 18.01
CA PHE A 78 -5.43 15.61 16.65
C PHE A 78 -4.29 15.43 15.66
N ALA A 79 -3.23 16.24 15.74
CA ALA A 79 -2.06 16.06 14.87
C ALA A 79 -1.35 14.72 15.15
N SER A 80 -1.22 14.34 16.42
CA SER A 80 -0.61 13.05 16.81
C SER A 80 -1.46 11.86 16.37
N LEU A 81 -2.79 11.93 16.51
CA LEU A 81 -3.69 10.88 15.99
C LEU A 81 -3.58 10.74 14.47
N GLY A 82 -3.49 11.86 13.74
CA GLY A 82 -3.22 11.87 12.31
C GLY A 82 -1.88 11.21 11.97
N GLY A 83 -0.84 11.52 12.74
CA GLY A 83 0.48 10.89 12.62
C GLY A 83 0.45 9.37 12.83
N VAL A 84 -0.26 8.91 13.87
CA VAL A 84 -0.45 7.47 14.16
C VAL A 84 -1.21 6.79 13.01
N ALA A 85 -2.26 7.41 12.50
CA ALA A 85 -3.00 6.86 11.35
C ALA A 85 -2.11 6.76 10.10
N GLY A 86 -1.27 7.77 9.83
CA GLY A 86 -0.30 7.74 8.73
C GLY A 86 0.73 6.62 8.89
N ALA A 87 1.29 6.47 10.10
CA ALA A 87 2.25 5.40 10.40
C ALA A 87 1.62 4.00 10.30
N ALA A 88 0.39 3.83 10.78
CA ALA A 88 -0.36 2.58 10.62
C ALA A 88 -0.60 2.24 9.14
N GLY A 89 -0.95 3.24 8.31
CA GLY A 89 -1.08 3.06 6.86
C GLY A 89 0.23 2.63 6.21
N ALA A 90 1.35 3.27 6.56
CA ALA A 90 2.67 2.88 6.08
C ALA A 90 3.04 1.44 6.49
N LEU A 91 2.76 1.06 7.73
CA LEU A 91 2.96 -0.31 8.22
C LEU A 91 2.14 -1.32 7.40
N CYS A 92 0.85 -1.03 7.15
CA CYS A 92 -0.01 -1.89 6.34
C CYS A 92 0.53 -2.09 4.92
N ILE A 93 1.05 -1.03 4.27
CA ILE A 93 1.71 -1.14 2.96
C ILE A 93 2.93 -2.06 3.05
N ILE A 94 3.78 -1.87 4.05
CA ILE A 94 4.99 -2.66 4.28
C ILE A 94 4.68 -4.14 4.49
N LEU A 95 3.67 -4.43 5.31
CA LEU A 95 3.20 -5.81 5.54
C LEU A 95 2.58 -6.42 4.28
N SER A 96 1.84 -5.64 3.48
CA SER A 96 1.31 -6.10 2.19
C SER A 96 2.41 -6.52 1.22
N ILE A 97 3.51 -5.75 1.15
CA ILE A 97 4.69 -6.13 0.36
C ILE A 97 5.32 -7.41 0.91
N GLY A 98 5.51 -7.50 2.22
CA GLY A 98 6.05 -8.69 2.89
C GLY A 98 5.20 -9.95 2.73
N ALA A 99 3.89 -9.79 2.54
CA ALA A 99 2.95 -10.86 2.22
C ALA A 99 2.91 -11.23 0.72
N GLY A 100 3.81 -10.69 -0.10
CA GLY A 100 3.92 -10.97 -1.53
C GLY A 100 3.10 -10.04 -2.43
N GLY A 101 2.57 -8.96 -1.91
CA GLY A 101 1.89 -7.94 -2.68
C GLY A 101 2.85 -7.18 -3.59
N SER A 102 2.48 -7.00 -4.86
CA SER A 102 3.29 -6.22 -5.80
C SER A 102 2.99 -4.71 -5.68
N PRO A 103 4.02 -3.84 -5.69
CA PRO A 103 3.86 -2.39 -5.71
C PRO A 103 2.94 -1.89 -6.83
N LEU A 104 2.94 -2.57 -7.98
CA LEU A 104 2.10 -2.27 -9.14
C LEU A 104 0.60 -2.25 -8.81
N TYR A 105 0.17 -3.09 -7.86
CA TYR A 105 -1.23 -3.17 -7.44
C TYR A 105 -1.50 -2.46 -6.12
N ILE A 106 -0.56 -2.51 -5.16
CA ILE A 106 -0.73 -1.90 -3.83
C ILE A 106 -0.92 -0.39 -3.97
N ALA A 107 -0.04 0.29 -4.72
CA ALA A 107 -0.09 1.75 -4.83
C ALA A 107 -1.42 2.25 -5.45
N PRO A 108 -1.89 1.79 -6.62
CA PRO A 108 -3.17 2.21 -7.17
C PRO A 108 -4.35 1.96 -6.24
N LEU A 109 -4.37 0.81 -5.53
CA LEU A 109 -5.46 0.48 -4.60
C LEU A 109 -5.51 1.41 -3.40
N VAL A 110 -4.35 1.69 -2.79
CA VAL A 110 -4.26 2.61 -1.64
C VAL A 110 -4.64 4.02 -2.06
N PHE A 111 -4.08 4.52 -3.17
CA PHE A 111 -4.31 5.89 -3.61
C PHE A 111 -5.67 6.14 -4.26
N ALA A 112 -6.36 5.10 -4.72
CA ALA A 112 -7.76 5.21 -5.12
C ALA A 112 -8.72 5.04 -3.93
N GLY A 113 -8.39 4.19 -2.96
CA GLY A 113 -9.24 3.93 -1.79
C GLY A 113 -9.15 5.02 -0.71
N ALA A 114 -7.95 5.51 -0.42
CA ALA A 114 -7.74 6.51 0.63
C ALA A 114 -8.55 7.81 0.43
N PRO A 115 -8.68 8.39 -0.77
CA PRO A 115 -9.53 9.56 -1.00
C PRO A 115 -11.01 9.31 -0.68
N ILE A 116 -11.53 8.10 -0.92
CA ILE A 116 -12.91 7.75 -0.62
C ILE A 116 -13.15 7.82 0.89
N ILE A 117 -12.27 7.18 1.67
CA ILE A 117 -12.34 7.23 3.14
C ILE A 117 -12.15 8.65 3.65
N ASN A 118 -11.20 9.42 3.07
CA ASN A 118 -10.97 10.81 3.45
C ASN A 118 -12.21 11.68 3.24
N VAL A 119 -12.90 11.54 2.11
CA VAL A 119 -14.14 12.27 1.83
C VAL A 119 -15.22 11.88 2.83
N PHE A 120 -15.41 10.59 3.07
CA PHE A 120 -16.40 10.09 4.02
C PHE A 120 -16.19 10.64 5.43
N VAL A 121 -14.95 10.55 5.94
CA VAL A 121 -14.58 11.10 7.26
C VAL A 121 -14.75 12.61 7.30
N SER A 122 -14.35 13.33 6.25
CA SER A 122 -14.49 14.78 6.17
C SER A 122 -15.93 15.25 6.19
N LEU A 123 -16.81 14.54 5.48
CA LEU A 123 -18.26 14.83 5.46
C LEU A 123 -18.91 14.60 6.84
N LEU A 124 -18.50 13.55 7.56
CA LEU A 124 -18.98 13.27 8.92
C LEU A 124 -18.48 14.29 9.95
N TRP A 125 -17.27 14.82 9.76
CA TRP A 125 -16.61 15.59 10.83
C TRP A 125 -16.97 17.07 10.86
N LYS A 126 -16.98 17.77 9.73
CA LYS A 126 -17.14 19.24 9.76
C LYS A 126 -17.56 19.94 8.48
N THR A 127 -17.84 19.24 7.40
CA THR A 127 -18.07 19.91 6.13
C THR A 127 -19.47 20.53 6.13
N ARG A 128 -19.53 21.86 6.25
CA ARG A 128 -20.78 22.63 6.13
C ARG A 128 -21.26 22.79 4.69
N GLN A 129 -20.41 22.54 3.70
CA GLN A 129 -20.72 22.67 2.28
C GLN A 129 -20.41 21.35 1.59
N LEU A 130 -21.42 20.73 1.02
CA LEU A 130 -21.26 19.53 0.20
C LEU A 130 -20.61 19.92 -1.13
N PRO A 131 -19.62 19.13 -1.61
CA PRO A 131 -19.10 19.28 -2.95
C PRO A 131 -20.19 19.12 -4.01
N GLY A 132 -19.98 19.74 -5.17
CA GLY A 132 -20.91 19.57 -6.29
C GLY A 132 -20.97 18.13 -6.81
N PRO A 133 -22.01 17.76 -7.57
CA PRO A 133 -22.23 16.39 -8.03
C PRO A 133 -21.07 15.83 -8.86
N LEU A 134 -20.38 16.67 -9.60
CA LEU A 134 -19.20 16.29 -10.41
C LEU A 134 -18.06 15.72 -9.56
N PHE A 135 -17.92 16.20 -8.32
CA PHE A 135 -16.94 15.65 -7.36
C PHE A 135 -17.24 14.18 -7.02
N PHE A 136 -18.50 13.85 -6.77
CA PHE A 136 -18.90 12.47 -6.47
C PHE A 136 -18.76 11.56 -7.69
N VAL A 137 -19.01 12.06 -8.89
CA VAL A 137 -18.74 11.33 -10.14
C VAL A 137 -17.26 10.98 -10.23
N GLY A 138 -16.35 11.93 -9.99
CA GLY A 138 -14.90 11.68 -9.97
C GLY A 138 -14.51 10.63 -8.92
N LEU A 139 -15.10 10.68 -7.74
CA LEU A 139 -14.85 9.71 -6.66
C LEU A 139 -15.30 8.28 -7.03
N VAL A 140 -16.46 8.15 -7.66
CA VAL A 140 -16.97 6.86 -8.18
C VAL A 140 -16.05 6.34 -9.28
N MET A 141 -15.60 7.18 -10.20
CA MET A 141 -14.64 6.78 -11.24
C MET A 141 -13.32 6.26 -10.65
N ALA A 142 -12.80 6.88 -9.59
CA ALA A 142 -11.62 6.41 -8.88
C ALA A 142 -11.86 5.02 -8.25
N ALA A 143 -13.03 4.80 -7.63
CA ALA A 143 -13.41 3.51 -7.07
C ALA A 143 -13.52 2.42 -8.14
N VAL A 144 -14.15 2.72 -9.27
CA VAL A 144 -14.28 1.80 -10.42
C VAL A 144 -12.89 1.47 -10.99
N GLY A 145 -12.00 2.48 -11.13
CA GLY A 145 -10.61 2.27 -11.57
C GLY A 145 -9.85 1.31 -10.65
N ALA A 146 -9.98 1.46 -9.33
CA ALA A 146 -9.39 0.54 -8.36
C ALA A 146 -9.97 -0.89 -8.50
N GLY A 147 -11.27 -1.02 -8.72
CA GLY A 147 -11.94 -2.30 -8.98
C GLY A 147 -11.39 -3.00 -10.23
N LEU A 148 -11.17 -2.26 -11.31
CA LEU A 148 -10.58 -2.79 -12.55
C LEU A 148 -9.14 -3.26 -12.35
N VAL A 149 -8.35 -2.56 -11.53
CA VAL A 149 -6.99 -2.99 -11.17
C VAL A 149 -7.01 -4.33 -10.43
N LEU A 150 -7.92 -4.50 -9.47
CA LEU A 150 -8.10 -5.77 -8.74
C LEU A 150 -8.55 -6.91 -9.67
N TYR A 151 -9.51 -6.62 -10.54
CA TYR A 151 -10.02 -7.59 -11.49
C TYR A 151 -8.91 -8.08 -12.44
N SER A 152 -8.12 -7.16 -13.00
CA SER A 152 -6.98 -7.47 -13.86
C SER A 152 -5.96 -8.36 -13.16
N LYS A 153 -5.65 -8.10 -11.88
CA LYS A 153 -4.77 -8.96 -11.08
C LYS A 153 -5.34 -10.37 -10.94
N SER A 154 -6.62 -10.49 -10.57
CA SER A 154 -7.29 -11.78 -10.40
C SER A 154 -7.27 -12.62 -11.68
N ASP A 155 -7.47 -12.01 -12.85
CA ASP A 155 -7.42 -12.67 -14.13
C ASP A 155 -6.01 -13.19 -14.47
N LEU A 156 -4.98 -12.38 -14.19
CA LEU A 156 -3.59 -12.79 -14.37
C LEU A 156 -3.18 -13.94 -13.46
N ASP A 157 -3.62 -13.92 -12.20
CA ASP A 157 -3.33 -14.99 -11.25
C ASP A 157 -4.02 -16.31 -11.68
N LYS A 158 -5.26 -16.26 -12.14
CA LYS A 158 -5.97 -17.42 -12.72
C LYS A 158 -5.23 -18.00 -13.93
N LYS A 159 -4.76 -17.15 -14.85
CA LYS A 159 -3.99 -17.58 -16.04
C LYS A 159 -2.66 -18.22 -15.68
N LYS A 160 -1.98 -17.71 -14.62
CA LYS A 160 -0.74 -18.33 -14.12
C LYS A 160 -1.00 -19.71 -13.51
N HIS A 161 -2.04 -19.86 -12.70
CA HIS A 161 -2.41 -21.14 -12.11
C HIS A 161 -2.83 -22.15 -13.18
N ALA A 162 -3.60 -21.75 -14.17
CA ALA A 162 -3.99 -22.61 -15.29
C ALA A 162 -2.78 -23.11 -16.12
N LYS A 163 -1.75 -22.26 -16.29
CA LYS A 163 -0.50 -22.64 -16.96
C LYS A 163 0.41 -23.54 -16.12
N ALA A 164 0.36 -23.42 -14.79
CA ALA A 164 1.18 -24.21 -13.87
C ALA A 164 0.60 -25.59 -13.57
N SER A 165 -0.67 -25.82 -13.85
CA SER A 165 -1.30 -27.14 -13.70
C SER A 165 -0.79 -28.08 -14.78
N PRO A 166 -0.21 -29.27 -14.44
CA PRO A 166 0.20 -30.25 -15.42
C PRO A 166 -0.99 -30.65 -16.30
N PRO A 167 -0.81 -30.89 -17.58
CA PRO A 167 -1.91 -31.37 -18.43
C PRO A 167 -2.46 -32.68 -17.87
N ALA A 168 -3.79 -32.80 -17.82
CA ALA A 168 -4.48 -33.94 -17.22
C ALA A 168 -3.99 -35.30 -17.75
N ILE A 169 -3.46 -35.32 -18.97
CA ILE A 169 -2.85 -36.49 -19.63
C ILE A 169 -1.58 -36.95 -18.89
N ALA A 170 -0.76 -36.01 -18.34
CA ALA A 170 0.46 -36.38 -17.63
C ALA A 170 0.15 -37.00 -16.24
N VAL A 171 -0.93 -36.56 -15.59
CA VAL A 171 -1.37 -37.13 -14.31
C VAL A 171 -1.91 -38.54 -14.50
N GLN A 172 -2.66 -38.78 -15.55
CA GLN A 172 -3.14 -40.15 -15.92
C GLN A 172 -2.00 -41.09 -16.30
N ALA A 173 -0.99 -40.62 -17.04
CA ALA A 173 0.17 -41.44 -17.41
C ALA A 173 0.98 -41.88 -16.23
N ASN A 174 1.18 -41.00 -15.22
CA ASN A 174 1.89 -41.34 -13.98
C ASN A 174 1.07 -42.31 -13.10
N ALA A 175 -0.26 -42.10 -12.99
CA ALA A 175 -1.12 -43.00 -12.23
C ALA A 175 -1.19 -44.44 -12.86
N VAL A 176 -1.11 -44.53 -14.17
CA VAL A 176 -1.05 -45.84 -14.88
C VAL A 176 0.32 -46.50 -14.70
N SER A 177 1.40 -45.71 -14.69
CA SER A 177 2.77 -46.20 -14.47
C SER A 177 2.97 -46.72 -13.02
N ASP A 178 2.45 -46.02 -12.02
CA ASP A 178 2.53 -46.43 -10.63
C ASP A 178 1.69 -47.70 -10.35
N ASN A 179 0.56 -47.88 -11.02
CA ASN A 179 -0.27 -49.06 -10.90
C ASN A 179 0.29 -50.30 -11.61
N ALA A 180 1.13 -50.07 -12.64
CA ALA A 180 1.84 -51.16 -13.35
C ALA A 180 3.12 -51.63 -12.64
N ALA A 181 3.64 -50.84 -11.68
CA ALA A 181 4.82 -51.16 -10.87
C ALA A 181 4.48 -51.85 -9.55
N ALA A 182 3.19 -52.08 -9.22
CA ALA A 182 2.81 -52.80 -8.01
C ALA A 182 3.17 -54.29 -8.13
N PRO A 183 3.95 -54.89 -7.23
CA PRO A 183 4.29 -56.33 -7.27
C PRO A 183 3.04 -57.15 -7.09
N LEU A 184 2.91 -58.19 -7.93
CA LEU A 184 1.82 -59.18 -7.82
C LEU A 184 1.82 -59.85 -6.45
N PRO A 185 0.68 -60.00 -5.78
CA PRO A 185 0.61 -60.71 -4.50
C PRO A 185 0.73 -62.22 -4.74
N GLY A 186 1.84 -62.81 -4.28
CA GLY A 186 1.93 -64.23 -4.00
C GLY A 186 2.77 -65.08 -4.95
N GLU A 187 4.03 -65.27 -4.62
CA GLU A 187 4.68 -66.57 -4.70
C GLU A 187 5.47 -66.79 -3.41
N HIS A 188 4.94 -67.68 -2.61
CA HIS A 188 5.66 -68.39 -1.56
C HIS A 188 5.93 -69.82 -2.03
#